data_c6c9a7bbe76a87fa5260fffd31ef037a
#
_entry.id   c6c9a7bbe76a87fa5260fffd31ef037a
#
_cell.length_a   1.000
_cell.length_b   1.000
_cell.length_c   1.000
_cell.angle_alpha   90.00
_cell.angle_beta   90.00
_cell.angle_gamma   90.00
#
_symmetry.space_group_name_H-M   'P 1'
#
loop_
_entity.id
_entity.type
_entity.pdbx_description
1 polymer ?
#
loop_
_entity_poly.entity_id
_entity_poly.type
_entity_poly.pdbx_seq_one_letter_code
_entity_poly.pdbx_strand_id
1 'polypeptide(L)'
;MSYTFSRRDFLKYSAMTAVAVAGAGLLTGCEIQDPNNPVIKKLGYGTTLGTTGGLLKSVDKDSTTGNGVFTFTVKNNSDAPLPMDPNESFVVKVLDKDGNSRWSNYFNLSIEAVPGADGKVPDILPQLPVRTVGEYKVHVPDYAGHAPNPEETLEFTFIPRPAKSPELRITWKILGADLVK
;
A
#
# COMPACT_ATOMS: atom_id res chain seq x y z
N MET A 1 -19.88 29.20 -11.79
CA MET A 1 -20.86 28.11 -11.96
C MET A 1 -20.68 27.17 -10.78
N SER A 2 -21.67 27.10 -9.89
CA SER A 2 -21.62 26.24 -8.70
C SER A 2 -22.22 24.89 -9.07
N TYR A 3 -21.43 23.82 -9.04
CA TYR A 3 -21.93 22.46 -9.24
C TYR A 3 -22.38 21.90 -7.89
N THR A 4 -23.69 21.78 -7.71
CA THR A 4 -24.31 21.09 -6.57
C THR A 4 -24.38 19.61 -6.88
N PHE A 5 -23.51 18.81 -6.26
CA PHE A 5 -23.62 17.35 -6.30
C PHE A 5 -24.78 16.88 -5.43
N SER A 6 -25.71 16.12 -6.01
CA SER A 6 -26.80 15.52 -5.26
C SER A 6 -26.29 14.28 -4.47
N ARG A 7 -26.94 13.98 -3.33
CA ARG A 7 -26.63 12.76 -2.54
C ARG A 7 -26.76 11.46 -3.34
N ARG A 8 -27.58 11.45 -4.40
CA ARG A 8 -27.76 10.32 -5.32
C ARG A 8 -26.56 10.13 -6.25
N ASP A 9 -25.90 11.21 -6.64
CA ASP A 9 -24.72 11.11 -7.51
C ASP A 9 -23.51 10.65 -6.71
N PHE A 10 -23.39 11.05 -5.46
CA PHE A 10 -22.40 10.52 -4.55
C PHE A 10 -22.50 8.99 -4.37
N LEU A 11 -23.72 8.46 -4.21
CA LEU A 11 -23.97 7.01 -4.08
C LEU A 11 -23.70 6.24 -5.39
N LYS A 12 -23.93 6.82 -6.56
CA LYS A 12 -23.60 6.18 -7.84
C LYS A 12 -22.10 6.08 -8.09
N TYR A 13 -21.34 7.08 -7.67
CA TYR A 13 -19.86 7.04 -7.78
C TYR A 13 -19.21 6.23 -6.67
N SER A 14 -19.79 6.12 -5.48
CA SER A 14 -19.29 5.25 -4.41
C SER A 14 -19.57 3.77 -4.67
N ALA A 15 -20.61 3.41 -5.43
CA ALA A 15 -20.90 2.02 -5.78
C ALA A 15 -19.89 1.40 -6.77
N MET A 16 -19.09 2.20 -7.48
CA MET A 16 -17.98 1.71 -8.32
C MET A 16 -16.66 1.52 -7.55
N THR A 17 -16.61 1.89 -6.29
CA THR A 17 -15.43 1.75 -5.41
C THR A 17 -15.63 0.74 -4.29
N ALA A 18 -16.60 -0.15 -4.43
CA ALA A 18 -16.80 -1.23 -3.47
C ALA A 18 -15.74 -2.34 -3.67
N VAL A 19 -14.50 -2.07 -3.30
CA VAL A 19 -13.71 -3.10 -2.63
C VAL A 19 -14.33 -3.21 -1.26
N ALA A 20 -14.90 -4.37 -0.95
CA ALA A 20 -15.59 -4.64 0.28
C ALA A 20 -14.70 -4.30 1.49
N VAL A 21 -14.89 -3.14 2.07
CA VAL A 21 -14.44 -2.83 3.42
C VAL A 21 -15.48 -3.48 4.34
N ALA A 22 -15.29 -4.76 4.62
CA ALA A 22 -15.98 -5.40 5.71
C ALA A 22 -15.32 -4.92 7.02
N GLY A 23 -15.94 -3.94 7.66
CA GLY A 23 -15.49 -3.45 8.95
C GLY A 23 -15.85 -1.99 9.17
N ALA A 24 -17.12 -1.72 9.50
CA ALA A 24 -17.54 -0.44 10.06
C ALA A 24 -16.93 -0.29 11.46
N GLY A 25 -15.75 0.30 11.55
CA GLY A 25 -15.10 0.71 12.79
C GLY A 25 -15.01 2.23 12.85
N LEU A 26 -15.99 2.83 13.51
CA LEU A 26 -16.03 4.14 14.16
C LEU A 26 -14.91 5.14 13.81
N LEU A 27 -15.29 6.15 13.08
CA LEU A 27 -14.56 7.42 12.89
C LEU A 27 -14.45 8.15 14.25
N THR A 28 -13.44 7.81 15.04
CA THR A 28 -13.04 8.60 16.19
C THR A 28 -11.67 9.18 15.92
N GLY A 29 -11.64 10.46 15.61
CA GLY A 29 -10.45 11.25 15.38
C GLY A 29 -10.21 11.53 13.90
N CYS A 30 -10.83 12.58 13.35
CA CYS A 30 -10.44 13.15 12.06
C CYS A 30 -9.05 13.80 12.22
N GLU A 31 -8.00 13.00 12.13
CA GLU A 31 -6.70 13.51 11.74
C GLU A 31 -6.87 13.99 10.28
N ILE A 32 -6.68 15.28 10.02
CA ILE A 32 -6.72 15.83 8.65
C ILE A 32 -5.56 15.17 7.91
N GLN A 33 -5.87 14.14 7.13
CA GLN A 33 -4.86 13.50 6.30
C GLN A 33 -4.57 14.40 5.10
N ASP A 34 -3.29 14.60 4.80
CA ASP A 34 -2.86 15.22 3.55
C ASP A 34 -3.40 14.36 2.38
N PRO A 35 -4.26 14.93 1.50
CA PRO A 35 -4.83 14.19 0.39
C PRO A 35 -3.77 13.67 -0.61
N ASN A 36 -2.57 14.26 -0.61
CA ASN A 36 -1.47 13.87 -1.46
C ASN A 36 -0.56 12.80 -0.80
N ASN A 37 -0.65 12.67 0.52
CA ASN A 37 0.16 11.74 1.30
C ASN A 37 -0.66 11.06 2.40
N PRO A 38 -1.68 10.27 2.04
CA PRO A 38 -2.51 9.59 3.02
C PRO A 38 -1.69 8.60 3.85
N VAL A 39 -1.93 8.58 5.16
CA VAL A 39 -1.29 7.66 6.11
C VAL A 39 -2.32 6.70 6.68
N ILE A 40 -2.07 5.40 6.54
CA ILE A 40 -2.91 4.31 7.03
C ILE A 40 -2.22 3.65 8.23
N LYS A 41 -2.95 3.48 9.34
CA LYS A 41 -2.38 2.96 10.60
C LYS A 41 -2.72 1.48 10.87
N LYS A 42 -3.33 0.78 9.91
CA LYS A 42 -3.74 -0.63 10.08
C LYS A 42 -3.50 -1.46 8.83
N LEU A 43 -3.09 -2.71 9.01
CA LEU A 43 -3.08 -3.71 7.95
C LEU A 43 -4.50 -4.02 7.47
N GLY A 44 -4.65 -4.37 6.20
CA GLY A 44 -5.94 -4.68 5.59
C GLY A 44 -6.78 -3.46 5.25
N TYR A 45 -6.27 -2.25 5.51
CA TYR A 45 -6.92 -0.99 5.12
C TYR A 45 -6.16 -0.33 3.98
N GLY A 46 -6.89 0.20 3.05
CA GLY A 46 -6.36 0.89 1.88
C GLY A 46 -6.95 2.26 1.67
N THR A 47 -6.40 2.98 0.73
CA THR A 47 -6.89 4.29 0.30
C THR A 47 -6.65 4.49 -1.18
N THR A 48 -7.21 5.57 -1.71
CA THR A 48 -6.98 6.04 -3.07
C THR A 48 -6.24 7.37 -3.05
N LEU A 49 -5.26 7.48 -3.94
CA LEU A 49 -4.54 8.71 -4.24
C LEU A 49 -4.78 9.04 -5.71
N GLY A 50 -5.66 10.01 -5.97
CA GLY A 50 -6.13 10.30 -7.33
C GLY A 50 -6.79 9.08 -7.99
N THR A 51 -6.18 8.56 -9.03
CA THR A 51 -6.66 7.38 -9.79
C THR A 51 -6.02 6.05 -9.35
N THR A 52 -5.17 6.07 -8.35
CA THR A 52 -4.46 4.86 -7.89
C THR A 52 -4.89 4.50 -6.47
N GLY A 53 -5.32 3.26 -6.28
CA GLY A 53 -5.59 2.71 -4.95
C GLY A 53 -4.45 1.83 -4.48
N GLY A 54 -4.22 1.78 -3.16
CA GLY A 54 -3.26 0.89 -2.53
C GLY A 54 -3.83 0.27 -1.26
N LEU A 55 -3.45 -1.00 -1.00
CA LEU A 55 -3.86 -1.75 0.18
C LEU A 55 -2.73 -2.70 0.60
N LEU A 56 -2.12 -2.46 1.76
CA LEU A 56 -1.19 -3.40 2.38
C LEU A 56 -1.99 -4.44 3.17
N LYS A 57 -1.99 -5.70 2.71
CA LYS A 57 -2.78 -6.79 3.30
C LYS A 57 -2.09 -7.46 4.48
N SER A 58 -0.82 -7.84 4.28
CA SER A 58 -0.02 -8.51 5.30
C SER A 58 1.44 -8.16 5.18
N VAL A 59 2.16 -8.39 6.27
CA VAL A 59 3.61 -8.35 6.37
C VAL A 59 4.04 -9.63 7.06
N ASP A 60 4.72 -10.48 6.32
CA ASP A 60 5.16 -11.79 6.76
C ASP A 60 6.69 -11.86 6.73
N LYS A 61 7.27 -12.84 7.39
CA LYS A 61 8.70 -13.17 7.34
C LYS A 61 8.89 -14.48 6.63
N ASP A 62 9.73 -14.52 5.62
CA ASP A 62 10.20 -15.76 5.05
C ASP A 62 11.25 -16.36 5.97
N SER A 63 10.92 -17.48 6.61
CA SER A 63 11.81 -18.17 7.55
C SER A 63 13.05 -18.76 6.90
N THR A 64 13.03 -18.95 5.58
CA THR A 64 14.15 -19.55 4.83
C THR A 64 15.17 -18.50 4.42
N THR A 65 14.71 -17.36 3.94
CA THR A 65 15.58 -16.31 3.40
C THR A 65 15.83 -15.17 4.38
N GLY A 66 14.99 -15.04 5.41
CA GLY A 66 15.00 -13.88 6.31
C GLY A 66 14.41 -12.61 5.69
N ASN A 67 13.86 -12.70 4.50
CA ASN A 67 13.24 -11.56 3.83
C ASN A 67 11.85 -11.24 4.44
N GLY A 68 11.46 -9.98 4.36
CA GLY A 68 10.06 -9.60 4.53
C GLY A 68 9.27 -9.89 3.27
N VAL A 69 8.04 -10.37 3.42
CA VAL A 69 7.09 -10.57 2.31
C VAL A 69 5.87 -9.72 2.57
N PHE A 70 5.73 -8.65 1.80
CA PHE A 70 4.66 -7.66 1.93
C PHE A 70 3.61 -7.91 0.85
N THR A 71 2.44 -8.45 1.25
CA THR A 71 1.34 -8.65 0.31
C THR A 71 0.59 -7.36 0.11
N PHE A 72 0.58 -6.88 -1.12
CA PHE A 72 0.10 -5.55 -1.47
C PHE A 72 -0.81 -5.59 -2.70
N THR A 73 -1.96 -4.91 -2.63
CA THR A 73 -2.90 -4.76 -3.75
C THR A 73 -2.83 -3.34 -4.28
N VAL A 74 -2.74 -3.21 -5.60
CA VAL A 74 -2.80 -1.93 -6.33
C VAL A 74 -4.00 -1.93 -7.26
N LYS A 75 -4.72 -0.81 -7.27
CA LYS A 75 -5.79 -0.56 -8.23
C LYS A 75 -5.40 0.62 -9.12
N ASN A 76 -5.33 0.38 -10.42
CA ASN A 76 -5.10 1.41 -11.42
C ASN A 76 -6.44 1.81 -12.09
N ASN A 77 -6.98 2.97 -11.72
CA ASN A 77 -8.19 3.53 -12.34
C ASN A 77 -7.86 4.60 -13.39
N SER A 78 -6.58 4.80 -13.73
CA SER A 78 -6.16 5.76 -14.73
C SER A 78 -6.27 5.23 -16.16
N ASP A 79 -6.11 6.13 -17.12
CA ASP A 79 -6.11 5.81 -18.56
C ASP A 79 -4.68 5.50 -19.08
N ALA A 80 -3.71 5.30 -18.18
CA ALA A 80 -2.35 4.91 -18.53
C ALA A 80 -1.88 3.74 -17.64
N PRO A 81 -1.03 2.84 -18.15
CA PRO A 81 -0.41 1.80 -17.33
C PRO A 81 0.37 2.41 -16.16
N LEU A 82 0.40 1.68 -15.04
CA LEU A 82 1.11 2.08 -13.83
C LEU A 82 2.41 1.27 -13.75
N PRO A 83 3.59 1.92 -13.74
CA PRO A 83 4.85 1.22 -13.59
C PRO A 83 4.94 0.57 -12.21
N MET A 84 5.48 -0.65 -12.17
CA MET A 84 5.63 -1.45 -10.96
C MET A 84 7.09 -1.85 -10.77
N ASP A 85 8.00 -0.86 -10.82
CA ASP A 85 9.40 -1.06 -10.45
C ASP A 85 9.53 -1.06 -8.93
N PRO A 86 9.96 -2.17 -8.31
CA PRO A 86 10.00 -2.25 -6.85
C PRO A 86 10.96 -1.24 -6.22
N ASN A 87 12.09 -0.94 -6.85
CA ASN A 87 13.11 -0.05 -6.28
C ASN A 87 12.78 1.45 -6.44
N GLU A 88 11.85 1.78 -7.32
CA GLU A 88 11.36 3.15 -7.48
C GLU A 88 10.04 3.39 -6.75
N SER A 89 9.18 2.37 -6.71
CA SER A 89 7.80 2.49 -6.25
C SER A 89 7.61 2.20 -4.76
N PHE A 90 8.58 1.55 -4.10
CA PHE A 90 8.42 1.16 -2.69
C PHE A 90 9.58 1.62 -1.83
N VAL A 91 9.25 2.04 -0.60
CA VAL A 91 10.22 2.33 0.46
C VAL A 91 9.73 1.67 1.74
N VAL A 92 10.63 0.97 2.42
CA VAL A 92 10.35 0.34 3.72
C VAL A 92 11.27 0.94 4.77
N LYS A 93 10.72 1.33 5.92
CA LYS A 93 11.48 1.83 7.06
C LYS A 93 10.97 1.21 8.34
N VAL A 94 11.86 1.12 9.31
CA VAL A 94 11.50 0.88 10.71
C VAL A 94 11.88 2.12 11.49
N LEU A 95 10.88 2.71 12.13
CA LEU A 95 11.03 3.90 12.96
C LEU A 95 11.09 3.47 14.43
N ASP A 96 11.99 4.08 15.19
CA ASP A 96 12.02 3.93 16.63
C ASP A 96 10.79 4.60 17.31
N LYS A 97 10.69 4.48 18.63
CA LYS A 97 9.61 5.09 19.43
C LYS A 97 9.54 6.61 19.31
N ASP A 98 10.64 7.26 18.95
CA ASP A 98 10.75 8.71 18.80
C ASP A 98 10.48 9.16 17.35
N GLY A 99 10.21 8.22 16.45
CA GLY A 99 9.90 8.45 15.04
C GLY A 99 11.12 8.60 14.14
N ASN A 100 12.34 8.32 14.65
CA ASN A 100 13.54 8.34 13.82
C ASN A 100 13.72 7.04 13.07
N SER A 101 14.26 7.10 11.85
CA SER A 101 14.52 5.91 11.06
C SER A 101 15.69 5.12 11.65
N ARG A 102 15.40 3.94 12.22
CA ARG A 102 16.41 2.98 12.68
C ARG A 102 16.96 2.15 11.52
N TRP A 103 16.13 1.85 10.55
CA TRP A 103 16.48 1.08 9.36
C TRP A 103 15.62 1.50 8.19
N SER A 104 16.17 1.44 6.99
CA SER A 104 15.43 1.69 5.76
C SER A 104 15.95 0.81 4.64
N ASN A 105 15.04 0.33 3.80
CA ASN A 105 15.36 -0.39 2.58
C ASN A 105 14.54 0.15 1.42
N TYR A 106 15.22 0.52 0.36
CA TYR A 106 14.67 0.96 -0.93
C TYR A 106 15.52 0.44 -2.10
N PHE A 107 16.45 -0.50 -1.80
CA PHE A 107 17.30 -1.15 -2.79
C PHE A 107 17.10 -2.66 -2.74
N ASN A 108 17.35 -3.31 -3.86
CA ASN A 108 17.27 -4.77 -4.00
C ASN A 108 15.90 -5.35 -3.62
N LEU A 109 14.86 -4.52 -3.67
CA LEU A 109 13.49 -5.01 -3.55
C LEU A 109 13.16 -5.81 -4.81
N SER A 110 12.41 -6.88 -4.64
CA SER A 110 11.82 -7.62 -5.76
C SER A 110 10.32 -7.72 -5.60
N ILE A 111 9.63 -7.92 -6.72
CA ILE A 111 8.17 -7.98 -6.76
C ILE A 111 7.74 -9.17 -7.60
N GLU A 112 6.73 -9.89 -7.13
CA GLU A 112 6.05 -10.93 -7.89
C GLU A 112 4.54 -10.71 -7.90
N ALA A 113 3.90 -11.08 -8.99
CA ALA A 113 2.45 -11.10 -9.06
C ALA A 113 1.89 -12.32 -8.32
N VAL A 114 0.86 -12.12 -7.52
CA VAL A 114 0.18 -13.21 -6.82
C VAL A 114 -0.69 -13.98 -7.83
N PRO A 115 -0.58 -15.33 -7.92
CA PRO A 115 -1.43 -16.12 -8.77
C PRO A 115 -2.92 -15.93 -8.46
N GLY A 116 -3.75 -15.91 -9.49
CA GLY A 116 -5.19 -15.89 -9.33
C GLY A 116 -5.74 -17.20 -8.74
N ALA A 117 -7.05 -17.24 -8.49
CA ALA A 117 -7.72 -18.43 -7.98
C ALA A 117 -7.62 -19.66 -8.91
N ASP A 118 -7.35 -19.45 -10.20
CA ASP A 118 -7.09 -20.48 -11.21
C ASP A 118 -5.62 -20.95 -11.24
N GLY A 119 -4.78 -20.43 -10.34
CA GLY A 119 -3.35 -20.72 -10.25
C GLY A 119 -2.49 -20.05 -11.32
N LYS A 120 -3.06 -19.22 -12.19
CA LYS A 120 -2.31 -18.49 -13.21
C LYS A 120 -1.75 -17.21 -12.67
N VAL A 121 -0.50 -16.92 -13.04
CA VAL A 121 0.12 -15.62 -12.74
C VAL A 121 -0.40 -14.60 -13.75
N PRO A 122 -1.05 -13.51 -13.30
CA PRO A 122 -1.55 -12.48 -14.19
C PRO A 122 -0.41 -11.68 -14.81
N ASP A 123 -0.63 -11.21 -16.04
CA ASP A 123 0.33 -10.32 -16.74
C ASP A 123 0.15 -8.86 -16.27
N ILE A 124 0.69 -8.58 -15.09
CA ILE A 124 0.61 -7.29 -14.41
C ILE A 124 1.99 -6.73 -14.04
N LEU A 125 3.07 -7.35 -14.54
CA LEU A 125 4.44 -6.89 -14.43
C LEU A 125 5.09 -6.79 -15.81
N PRO A 126 5.97 -5.81 -16.07
CA PRO A 126 6.43 -4.75 -15.14
C PRO A 126 5.48 -3.55 -15.00
N GLN A 127 4.26 -3.65 -15.53
CA GLN A 127 3.27 -2.57 -15.51
C GLN A 127 1.88 -3.12 -15.19
N LEU A 128 1.17 -2.46 -14.28
CA LEU A 128 -0.24 -2.75 -14.04
C LEU A 128 -1.09 -2.07 -15.14
N PRO A 129 -1.84 -2.83 -15.96
CA PRO A 129 -2.65 -2.28 -17.03
C PRO A 129 -3.70 -1.27 -16.53
N VAL A 130 -4.24 -0.49 -17.47
CA VAL A 130 -5.32 0.47 -17.20
C VAL A 130 -6.56 -0.24 -16.63
N ARG A 131 -7.22 0.40 -15.67
CA ARG A 131 -8.49 -0.08 -15.06
C ARG A 131 -8.42 -1.49 -14.48
N THR A 132 -7.23 -1.90 -14.03
CA THR A 132 -6.95 -3.23 -13.50
C THR A 132 -6.60 -3.17 -12.02
N VAL A 133 -6.84 -4.29 -11.34
CA VAL A 133 -6.37 -4.53 -9.97
C VAL A 133 -5.31 -5.62 -10.03
N GLY A 134 -4.16 -5.37 -9.40
CA GLY A 134 -3.09 -6.33 -9.24
C GLY A 134 -2.81 -6.62 -7.77
N GLU A 135 -2.49 -7.86 -7.46
CA GLU A 135 -1.98 -8.26 -6.15
C GLU A 135 -0.54 -8.73 -6.29
N TYR A 136 0.30 -8.27 -5.40
CA TYR A 136 1.74 -8.45 -5.45
C TYR A 136 2.30 -8.88 -4.11
N LYS A 137 3.42 -9.60 -4.14
CA LYS A 137 4.33 -9.74 -3.00
C LYS A 137 5.58 -8.93 -3.29
N VAL A 138 5.88 -8.00 -2.39
CA VAL A 138 7.12 -7.24 -2.38
C VAL A 138 8.06 -7.90 -1.39
N HIS A 139 9.20 -8.37 -1.88
CA HIS A 139 10.23 -9.01 -1.06
C HIS A 139 11.24 -7.96 -0.63
N VAL A 140 11.47 -7.91 0.67
CA VAL A 140 12.35 -6.94 1.32
C VAL A 140 13.50 -7.67 1.98
N PRO A 141 14.72 -7.60 1.41
CA PRO A 141 15.89 -8.28 1.95
C PRO A 141 16.20 -7.83 3.39
N ASP A 142 16.78 -8.75 4.17
CA ASP A 142 17.26 -8.53 5.54
C ASP A 142 16.21 -8.04 6.56
N TYR A 143 14.94 -8.07 6.20
CA TYR A 143 13.86 -7.58 7.06
C TYR A 143 13.78 -8.30 8.40
N ALA A 144 14.06 -9.62 8.46
CA ALA A 144 13.94 -10.40 9.70
C ALA A 144 14.86 -9.87 10.81
N GLY A 145 16.07 -9.42 10.45
CA GLY A 145 17.02 -8.80 11.37
C GLY A 145 16.65 -7.37 11.80
N HIS A 146 15.73 -6.76 11.10
CA HIS A 146 15.32 -5.37 11.28
C HIS A 146 13.83 -5.18 11.56
N ALA A 147 13.06 -6.26 11.66
CA ALA A 147 11.64 -6.18 11.96
C ALA A 147 11.36 -5.33 13.20
N PRO A 148 10.27 -4.56 13.22
CA PRO A 148 9.99 -3.67 14.32
C PRO A 148 9.69 -4.44 15.62
N ASN A 149 10.20 -3.93 16.72
CA ASN A 149 9.79 -4.31 18.05
C ASN A 149 8.37 -3.79 18.34
N PRO A 150 7.67 -4.27 19.38
CA PRO A 150 6.29 -3.85 19.66
C PRO A 150 6.07 -2.33 19.76
N GLU A 151 7.08 -1.57 20.23
CA GLU A 151 7.02 -0.11 20.39
C GLU A 151 7.48 0.68 19.14
N GLU A 152 8.04 0.00 18.16
CA GLU A 152 8.53 0.58 16.92
C GLU A 152 7.44 0.58 15.85
N THR A 153 7.64 1.37 14.79
CA THR A 153 6.69 1.49 13.70
C THR A 153 7.30 1.01 12.39
N LEU A 154 6.64 0.07 11.72
CA LEU A 154 6.89 -0.21 10.32
C LEU A 154 6.26 0.88 9.46
N GLU A 155 7.06 1.52 8.62
CA GLU A 155 6.60 2.43 7.58
C GLU A 155 6.82 1.77 6.21
N PHE A 156 5.71 1.48 5.51
CA PHE A 156 5.72 1.00 4.12
C PHE A 156 5.11 2.07 3.23
N THR A 157 5.86 2.55 2.27
CA THR A 157 5.43 3.64 1.37
C THR A 157 5.37 3.14 -0.07
N PHE A 158 4.25 3.41 -0.72
CA PHE A 158 4.05 3.20 -2.15
C PHE A 158 3.98 4.54 -2.87
N ILE A 159 4.79 4.68 -3.93
CA ILE A 159 4.88 5.85 -4.80
C ILE A 159 4.35 5.44 -6.19
N PRO A 160 3.10 5.78 -6.54
CA PRO A 160 2.46 5.27 -7.76
C PRO A 160 3.14 5.69 -9.06
N ARG A 161 3.77 6.88 -9.07
CA ARG A 161 4.38 7.48 -10.26
C ARG A 161 5.69 8.16 -9.91
N PRO A 162 6.74 7.42 -9.54
CA PRO A 162 7.96 7.99 -9.00
C PRO A 162 8.65 8.96 -9.96
N ALA A 163 8.65 8.65 -11.26
CA ALA A 163 9.26 9.53 -12.26
C ALA A 163 8.48 10.81 -12.60
N LYS A 164 7.15 10.84 -12.31
CA LYS A 164 6.29 11.97 -12.67
C LYS A 164 5.82 12.80 -11.48
N SER A 165 5.57 12.14 -10.35
CA SER A 165 4.97 12.73 -9.16
C SER A 165 5.51 12.03 -7.91
N PRO A 166 6.82 12.14 -7.62
CA PRO A 166 7.45 11.45 -6.50
C PRO A 166 6.95 11.94 -5.13
N GLU A 167 6.35 13.14 -5.10
CA GLU A 167 5.73 13.71 -3.91
C GLU A 167 4.42 13.02 -3.52
N LEU A 168 3.73 12.39 -4.48
CA LEU A 168 2.47 11.67 -4.24
C LEU A 168 2.76 10.25 -3.76
N ARG A 169 2.37 9.95 -2.53
CA ARG A 169 2.66 8.65 -1.89
C ARG A 169 1.55 8.20 -0.97
N ILE A 170 1.40 6.90 -0.82
CA ILE A 170 0.54 6.27 0.19
C ILE A 170 1.45 5.59 1.20
N THR A 171 1.28 5.89 2.47
CA THR A 171 2.14 5.36 3.53
C THR A 171 1.31 4.57 4.55
N TRP A 172 1.76 3.37 4.88
CA TRP A 172 1.26 2.59 6.01
C TRP A 172 2.25 2.71 7.16
N LYS A 173 1.75 3.12 8.33
CA LYS A 173 2.50 3.19 9.59
C LYS A 173 1.88 2.21 10.57
N ILE A 174 2.44 1.02 10.64
CA ILE A 174 1.91 -0.09 11.44
C ILE A 174 2.78 -0.27 12.67
N LEU A 175 2.15 -0.24 13.84
CA LEU A 175 2.87 -0.49 15.10
C LEU A 175 3.38 -1.93 15.13
N GLY A 176 4.58 -2.15 15.62
CA GLY A 176 5.18 -3.48 15.70
C GLY A 176 4.32 -4.47 16.48
N ALA A 177 3.64 -4.00 17.54
CA ALA A 177 2.69 -4.81 18.30
C ALA A 177 1.54 -5.38 17.44
N ASP A 178 1.13 -4.70 16.36
CA ASP A 178 0.06 -5.13 15.46
C ASP A 178 0.56 -6.12 14.37
N LEU A 179 1.87 -6.32 14.27
CA LEU A 179 2.51 -7.25 13.33
C LEU A 179 2.82 -8.61 13.96
N VAL A 180 2.88 -8.70 15.28
CA VAL A 180 3.14 -9.94 16.01
C VAL A 180 1.80 -10.66 16.16
N LYS A 181 1.65 -11.77 15.43
CA LYS A 181 0.52 -12.69 15.59
C LYS A 181 0.95 -13.90 16.40
#